data_d24e436011bf2b5999b1356b55c956a4
#
_entry.id   d24e436011bf2b5999b1356b55c956a4
#
_cell.length_a   1.000
_cell.length_b   1.000
_cell.length_c   1.000
_cell.angle_alpha   90.00
_cell.angle_beta   90.00
_cell.angle_gamma   90.00
#
_symmetry.space_group_name_H-M   'P 1'
#
loop_
_entity.id
_entity.type
_entity.pdbx_description
1 polymer ?
#
loop_
_entity_poly.entity_id
_entity_poly.type
_entity_poly.pdbx_seq_one_letter_code
_entity_poly.pdbx_strand_id
1 'polypeptide(L)'
;MTRPMIRKLAFMIGAATLAASIAAYALTQMTLPSNAGSSCATSLTAAEFNTWFDAGVVSLNGAVKPADSVLFPDIPNCSFYKWSEQMFLWLTSPAPPRYGGGGGLIMNSSAFYDVTPPDAMGHRQFVPHTSGFLRAFTVRASQKGILGLPVTMEKGTFRLLEILPTVTSREGRPMVADQNENQIEVSRAIQTTGKPILLDPSGREIVGAHAILQPVFAKKIEALGPFDKTELIQRINVSQAVLSLDLFGSFPETEQGMADGNVLMAQNGSLVYYALTVNNVFALYRSMQGASVPAGTKFPVTQADLDAITNFAAANGQPPVIDSEALAIEIKSSWIESSSLADPSQFIQMKATIPVYDTSNPNDWVQTGTTTKMLAMVGIHVVGSTGSTNPANNVNHGHPEMLWATFEHLSNDPSAAYTYNKTPSGTGSIPQNTVGDWLFTSNGSAGPFNQPHISVGGPGHILSVSPFTISPSDTLRVKPFGMDGTSSLSNAEVISINNTVRSLLDPADVRRNYFHEGTTWTIFGASPTPSSNQVGTKKLSNTTMETYTQGGNCFNCHGTNTVAVSHIFEDTDPLF
;
A
#
# COMPACT_ATOMS: atom_id res chain seq x y z
N MET A 1 -82.30 38.54 11.78
CA MET A 1 -81.18 38.67 10.89
C MET A 1 -79.91 38.58 11.69
N THR A 2 -79.32 37.41 11.82
CA THR A 2 -78.09 37.20 12.56
C THR A 2 -77.23 36.22 11.82
N ARG A 3 -76.05 36.70 11.39
CA ARG A 3 -75.01 35.88 10.71
C ARG A 3 -74.20 35.12 11.77
N PRO A 4 -73.82 33.85 11.53
CA PRO A 4 -72.90 33.15 12.44
C PRO A 4 -71.44 33.42 12.02
N MET A 5 -70.60 33.73 13.03
CA MET A 5 -69.13 33.81 12.95
C MET A 5 -68.56 32.43 12.80
N ILE A 6 -67.82 32.20 11.71
CA ILE A 6 -66.98 31.00 11.50
C ILE A 6 -65.60 31.28 12.18
N ARG A 7 -65.30 30.58 13.27
CA ARG A 7 -63.95 30.52 13.87
C ARG A 7 -63.07 29.61 13.03
N LYS A 8 -62.04 30.19 12.41
CA LYS A 8 -60.95 29.44 11.82
C LYS A 8 -60.02 28.94 12.95
N LEU A 9 -59.97 27.65 13.16
CA LEU A 9 -59.01 26.98 14.01
C LEU A 9 -57.73 26.78 13.17
N ALA A 10 -56.65 27.53 13.46
CA ALA A 10 -55.33 27.32 12.86
C ALA A 10 -54.60 26.20 13.64
N PHE A 11 -54.42 25.06 13.01
CA PHE A 11 -53.53 24.00 13.48
C PHE A 11 -52.11 24.46 13.20
N MET A 12 -51.34 24.82 14.22
CA MET A 12 -49.88 24.89 14.16
C MET A 12 -49.33 23.48 14.34
N ILE A 13 -48.88 22.88 13.25
CA ILE A 13 -48.03 21.70 13.29
C ILE A 13 -46.63 22.19 13.60
N GLY A 14 -46.19 22.09 14.81
CA GLY A 14 -44.81 22.28 15.20
C GLY A 14 -43.99 21.08 14.74
N ALA A 15 -43.24 21.23 13.65
CA ALA A 15 -42.19 20.28 13.27
C ALA A 15 -41.03 20.43 14.29
N ALA A 16 -41.01 19.60 15.30
CA ALA A 16 -39.81 19.41 16.12
C ALA A 16 -38.79 18.62 15.30
N THR A 17 -37.90 19.33 14.65
CA THR A 17 -36.66 18.72 14.12
C THR A 17 -35.82 18.28 15.31
N LEU A 18 -35.84 16.99 15.62
CA LEU A 18 -34.84 16.36 16.47
C LEU A 18 -33.51 16.39 15.69
N ALA A 19 -32.71 17.42 15.89
CA ALA A 19 -31.30 17.40 15.57
C ALA A 19 -30.65 16.44 16.60
N ALA A 20 -30.53 15.17 16.22
CA ALA A 20 -29.62 14.28 16.92
C ALA A 20 -28.20 14.83 16.67
N SER A 21 -27.67 15.57 17.64
CA SER A 21 -26.25 15.86 17.71
C SER A 21 -25.56 14.52 17.91
N ILE A 22 -25.03 13.94 16.82
CA ILE A 22 -24.04 12.89 16.90
C ILE A 22 -22.84 13.57 17.55
N ALA A 23 -22.66 13.35 18.86
CA ALA A 23 -21.41 13.71 19.52
C ALA A 23 -20.33 12.91 18.82
N ALA A 24 -19.49 13.56 18.02
CA ALA A 24 -18.31 12.96 17.45
C ALA A 24 -17.39 12.63 18.63
N TYR A 25 -17.34 11.37 19.02
CA TYR A 25 -16.39 10.91 20.02
C TYR A 25 -15.00 10.97 19.43
N ALA A 26 -14.11 11.74 20.06
CA ALA A 26 -12.70 11.76 19.67
C ALA A 26 -12.09 10.38 19.93
N LEU A 27 -11.39 9.85 18.94
CA LEU A 27 -10.66 8.59 19.09
C LEU A 27 -9.63 8.68 20.23
N THR A 28 -9.49 7.61 20.97
CA THR A 28 -8.41 7.44 21.94
C THR A 28 -7.08 7.41 21.21
N GLN A 29 -6.07 8.05 21.78
CA GLN A 29 -4.72 8.06 21.21
C GLN A 29 -3.73 7.46 22.19
N MET A 30 -2.80 6.68 21.65
CA MET A 30 -1.62 6.21 22.38
C MET A 30 -0.80 7.42 22.84
N THR A 31 -0.40 7.42 24.12
CA THR A 31 0.46 8.47 24.69
C THR A 31 1.89 7.96 24.79
N LEU A 32 2.82 8.65 24.14
CA LEU A 32 4.25 8.36 24.26
C LEU A 32 4.81 8.93 25.58
N PRO A 33 5.63 8.16 26.34
CA PRO A 33 6.25 8.64 27.54
C PRO A 33 7.18 9.85 27.28
N SER A 34 6.87 10.99 27.86
CA SER A 34 7.63 12.23 27.64
C SER A 34 9.02 12.23 28.30
N ASN A 35 9.27 11.31 29.23
CA ASN A 35 10.54 11.19 29.96
C ASN A 35 11.40 10.02 29.50
N ALA A 36 11.19 9.51 28.29
CA ALA A 36 12.07 8.52 27.69
C ALA A 36 13.50 9.09 27.57
N GLY A 37 14.49 8.34 28.03
CA GLY A 37 15.88 8.77 28.13
C GLY A 37 16.80 7.93 27.26
N SER A 38 17.34 8.53 26.18
CA SER A 38 18.33 7.92 25.32
C SER A 38 19.22 8.98 24.66
N SER A 39 20.31 8.53 24.01
CA SER A 39 21.15 9.40 23.18
C SER A 39 20.37 10.01 21.99
N CYS A 40 19.29 9.37 21.57
CA CYS A 40 18.48 9.86 20.47
C CYS A 40 17.64 11.10 20.82
N ALA A 41 17.36 11.35 22.10
CA ALA A 41 16.63 12.54 22.54
C ALA A 41 17.29 13.87 22.14
N THR A 42 18.61 13.90 21.98
CA THR A 42 19.39 15.08 21.61
C THR A 42 20.10 14.94 20.26
N SER A 43 19.86 13.85 19.54
CA SER A 43 20.53 13.57 18.26
C SER A 43 19.99 14.40 17.09
N LEU A 44 18.79 14.95 17.22
CA LEU A 44 18.14 15.81 16.22
C LEU A 44 17.91 17.19 16.82
N THR A 45 18.56 18.21 16.26
CA THR A 45 18.37 19.60 16.65
C THR A 45 17.28 20.28 15.82
N ALA A 46 16.70 21.37 16.33
CA ALA A 46 15.74 22.17 15.56
C ALA A 46 16.37 22.77 14.28
N ALA A 47 17.65 23.11 14.30
CA ALA A 47 18.36 23.61 13.12
C ALA A 47 18.48 22.52 12.04
N GLU A 48 18.87 21.31 12.41
CA GLU A 48 18.93 20.16 11.51
C GLU A 48 17.52 19.82 10.97
N PHE A 49 16.52 19.77 11.83
CA PHE A 49 15.14 19.47 11.44
C PHE A 49 14.58 20.47 10.42
N ASN A 50 14.89 21.76 10.58
CA ASN A 50 14.52 22.78 9.59
C ASN A 50 15.10 22.50 8.20
N THR A 51 16.31 21.92 8.11
CA THR A 51 16.93 21.59 6.81
C THR A 51 16.21 20.48 6.06
N TRP A 52 15.41 19.68 6.73
CA TRP A 52 14.60 18.64 6.09
C TRP A 52 13.50 19.23 5.20
N PHE A 53 13.01 20.44 5.51
CA PHE A 53 11.96 21.09 4.75
C PHE A 53 12.51 21.79 3.50
N ASP A 54 11.77 21.72 2.40
CA ASP A 54 12.12 22.42 1.14
C ASP A 54 12.31 23.92 1.36
N ALA A 55 11.51 24.53 2.21
CA ALA A 55 11.60 25.94 2.58
C ALA A 55 12.76 26.28 3.53
N GLY A 56 13.50 25.28 4.04
CA GLY A 56 14.54 25.48 5.05
C GLY A 56 14.00 25.85 6.44
N VAL A 57 12.70 25.77 6.65
CA VAL A 57 12.01 26.04 7.90
C VAL A 57 10.75 25.19 7.99
N VAL A 58 10.43 24.75 9.22
CA VAL A 58 9.19 24.00 9.49
C VAL A 58 7.97 24.85 9.12
N SER A 59 7.00 24.23 8.46
CA SER A 59 5.70 24.83 8.18
C SER A 59 4.62 23.76 8.27
N LEU A 60 3.37 24.17 8.52
CA LEU A 60 2.22 23.30 8.63
C LEU A 60 2.08 22.41 7.38
N ASN A 61 2.14 21.09 7.56
CA ASN A 61 2.14 20.10 6.50
C ASN A 61 3.14 20.42 5.36
N GLY A 62 4.27 21.05 5.70
CA GLY A 62 5.25 21.51 4.73
C GLY A 62 5.93 20.37 3.97
N ALA A 63 6.35 20.66 2.73
CA ALA A 63 7.09 19.71 1.92
C ALA A 63 8.47 19.42 2.53
N VAL A 64 8.81 18.15 2.65
CA VAL A 64 10.08 17.65 3.19
C VAL A 64 10.88 17.03 2.05
N LYS A 65 12.20 17.14 2.10
CA LYS A 65 13.14 16.45 1.20
C LYS A 65 13.38 15.03 1.70
N PRO A 66 13.74 14.08 0.82
CA PRO A 66 14.20 12.79 1.29
C PRO A 66 15.48 12.93 2.12
N ALA A 67 15.78 11.96 2.94
CA ALA A 67 17.11 11.82 3.49
C ALA A 67 18.10 11.53 2.36
N ASP A 68 19.31 12.09 2.46
CA ASP A 68 20.40 11.69 1.58
C ASP A 68 20.86 10.27 1.94
N SER A 69 20.25 9.31 1.24
CA SER A 69 20.55 7.88 1.46
C SER A 69 21.90 7.48 0.89
N VAL A 70 22.47 8.23 -0.05
CA VAL A 70 23.82 7.97 -0.59
C VAL A 70 24.89 8.27 0.45
N LEU A 71 24.75 9.43 1.13
CA LEU A 71 25.68 9.90 2.16
C LEU A 71 25.15 9.61 3.58
N PHE A 72 24.62 8.41 3.77
CA PHE A 72 23.98 8.03 5.03
C PHE A 72 25.00 7.85 6.18
N PRO A 73 24.81 8.54 7.33
CA PRO A 73 25.67 8.36 8.50
C PRO A 73 25.16 7.16 9.33
N ASP A 74 25.64 5.97 9.03
CA ASP A 74 25.20 4.71 9.59
C ASP A 74 25.68 4.42 11.03
N ILE A 75 26.10 5.41 11.77
CA ILE A 75 26.36 5.40 13.20
C ILE A 75 26.03 6.78 13.80
N PRO A 76 25.48 6.84 15.00
CA PRO A 76 24.91 5.78 15.88
C PRO A 76 23.52 5.30 15.40
N ASN A 77 22.88 4.34 16.13
CA ASN A 77 21.51 3.84 15.88
C ASN A 77 20.50 4.97 15.60
N CYS A 78 20.64 6.12 16.26
CA CYS A 78 19.78 7.27 16.07
C CYS A 78 19.74 7.79 14.62
N SER A 79 20.78 7.58 13.83
CA SER A 79 20.80 7.96 12.40
C SER A 79 19.76 7.18 11.61
N PHE A 80 19.59 5.88 11.90
CA PHE A 80 18.59 5.02 11.26
C PHE A 80 17.17 5.47 11.59
N TYR A 81 16.90 5.82 12.84
CA TYR A 81 15.60 6.34 13.26
C TYR A 81 15.33 7.73 12.67
N LYS A 82 16.35 8.62 12.58
CA LYS A 82 16.21 9.94 11.92
C LYS A 82 15.91 9.79 10.43
N TRP A 83 16.62 8.88 9.73
CA TRP A 83 16.35 8.56 8.34
C TRP A 83 14.89 8.15 8.15
N SER A 84 14.41 7.24 8.96
CA SER A 84 13.04 6.74 8.90
C SER A 84 12.01 7.84 9.06
N GLU A 85 12.19 8.71 10.06
CA GLU A 85 11.31 9.86 10.31
C GLU A 85 11.33 10.84 9.12
N GLN A 86 12.49 11.18 8.59
CA GLN A 86 12.61 12.10 7.45
C GLN A 86 11.96 11.50 6.20
N MET A 87 12.15 10.21 5.93
CA MET A 87 11.54 9.52 4.80
C MET A 87 10.02 9.44 4.94
N PHE A 88 9.49 9.15 6.12
CA PHE A 88 8.05 9.20 6.38
C PHE A 88 7.48 10.61 6.11
N LEU A 89 8.12 11.65 6.64
CA LEU A 89 7.70 13.03 6.43
C LEU A 89 7.78 13.43 4.95
N TRP A 90 8.82 13.01 4.24
CA TRP A 90 8.97 13.23 2.80
C TRP A 90 7.83 12.59 2.01
N LEU A 91 7.62 11.28 2.16
CA LEU A 91 6.63 10.52 1.41
C LEU A 91 5.19 11.03 1.62
N THR A 92 4.91 11.51 2.82
CA THR A 92 3.60 12.02 3.23
C THR A 92 3.43 13.53 3.06
N SER A 93 4.45 14.21 2.54
CA SER A 93 4.39 15.63 2.18
C SER A 93 3.49 15.88 0.98
N PRO A 94 2.86 17.07 0.88
CA PRO A 94 2.27 17.53 -0.38
C PRO A 94 3.33 17.55 -1.49
N ALA A 95 2.98 17.03 -2.66
CA ALA A 95 3.90 16.94 -3.79
C ALA A 95 4.22 18.35 -4.38
N PRO A 96 5.48 18.84 -4.28
CA PRO A 96 5.88 20.08 -4.92
C PRO A 96 5.80 20.01 -6.45
N PRO A 97 5.86 21.16 -7.17
CA PRO A 97 5.78 21.17 -8.65
C PRO A 97 6.77 20.26 -9.37
N ARG A 98 7.97 20.03 -8.80
CA ARG A 98 8.96 19.09 -9.37
C ARG A 98 8.45 17.65 -9.52
N TYR A 99 7.45 17.28 -8.73
CA TYR A 99 6.78 15.98 -8.81
C TYR A 99 5.56 15.97 -9.74
N GLY A 100 5.42 16.93 -10.64
CA GLY A 100 4.33 17.01 -11.60
C GLY A 100 3.13 17.83 -11.13
N GLY A 101 3.11 18.29 -9.88
CA GLY A 101 1.99 19.05 -9.31
C GLY A 101 0.74 18.19 -9.15
N GLY A 102 -0.40 18.82 -8.84
CA GLY A 102 -1.70 18.11 -8.80
C GLY A 102 -2.29 17.86 -7.42
N GLY A 103 -1.60 18.29 -6.34
CA GLY A 103 -2.19 18.34 -4.99
C GLY A 103 -2.27 17.01 -4.25
N GLY A 104 -1.52 16.00 -4.68
CA GLY A 104 -1.38 14.73 -3.97
C GLY A 104 -0.17 14.69 -3.03
N LEU A 105 0.07 13.53 -2.44
CA LEU A 105 1.27 13.26 -1.65
C LEU A 105 2.46 12.93 -2.57
N ILE A 106 3.70 13.11 -2.09
CA ILE A 106 4.90 12.72 -2.84
C ILE A 106 4.85 11.24 -3.23
N MET A 107 4.50 10.34 -2.29
CA MET A 107 4.34 8.91 -2.56
C MET A 107 3.26 8.57 -3.60
N ASN A 108 2.44 9.52 -4.01
CA ASN A 108 1.40 9.39 -5.03
C ASN A 108 1.69 10.24 -6.27
N SER A 109 2.91 10.69 -6.44
CA SER A 109 3.35 11.52 -7.56
C SER A 109 3.88 10.69 -8.72
N SER A 110 4.20 11.36 -9.84
CA SER A 110 4.78 10.71 -11.02
C SER A 110 6.19 10.11 -10.82
N ALA A 111 6.82 10.36 -9.67
CA ALA A 111 8.10 9.75 -9.31
C ALA A 111 7.93 8.36 -8.66
N PHE A 112 6.70 7.88 -8.55
CA PHE A 112 6.37 6.59 -7.94
C PHE A 112 5.50 5.74 -8.86
N TYR A 113 5.54 4.44 -8.62
CA TYR A 113 4.76 3.42 -9.34
C TYR A 113 4.04 2.56 -8.32
N ASP A 114 2.77 2.25 -8.58
CA ASP A 114 2.14 1.12 -7.91
C ASP A 114 2.64 -0.18 -8.54
N VAL A 115 2.73 -1.23 -7.74
CA VAL A 115 3.11 -2.56 -8.20
C VAL A 115 1.86 -3.43 -8.21
N THR A 116 1.58 -4.06 -9.36
CA THR A 116 0.41 -4.92 -9.50
C THR A 116 0.53 -6.18 -8.66
N PRO A 117 -0.59 -6.86 -8.37
CA PRO A 117 -0.55 -8.26 -7.96
C PRO A 117 0.17 -9.11 -9.01
N PRO A 118 0.69 -10.28 -8.63
CA PRO A 118 1.22 -11.21 -9.61
C PRO A 118 0.08 -11.72 -10.53
N ASP A 119 0.40 -11.87 -11.79
CA ASP A 119 -0.45 -12.58 -12.75
C ASP A 119 -0.42 -14.10 -12.50
N ALA A 120 -1.08 -14.86 -13.37
CA ALA A 120 -1.11 -16.32 -13.28
C ALA A 120 0.27 -17.01 -13.40
N MET A 121 1.29 -16.29 -13.87
CA MET A 121 2.68 -16.76 -13.97
C MET A 121 3.56 -16.23 -12.83
N GLY A 122 3.02 -15.43 -11.94
CA GLY A 122 3.74 -14.79 -10.86
C GLY A 122 4.34 -13.43 -11.21
N HIS A 123 4.15 -12.93 -12.44
CA HIS A 123 4.72 -11.66 -12.87
C HIS A 123 3.90 -10.46 -12.41
N ARG A 124 4.58 -9.39 -12.04
CA ARG A 124 4.02 -8.10 -11.63
C ARG A 124 4.42 -7.00 -12.61
N GLN A 125 3.75 -5.86 -12.56
CA GLN A 125 4.04 -4.71 -13.41
C GLN A 125 4.11 -3.42 -12.61
N PHE A 126 4.95 -2.49 -13.07
CA PHE A 126 4.96 -1.12 -12.57
C PHE A 126 3.86 -0.30 -13.26
N VAL A 127 3.04 0.35 -12.47
CA VAL A 127 1.96 1.24 -12.95
C VAL A 127 2.29 2.67 -12.53
N PRO A 128 2.61 3.57 -13.47
CA PRO A 128 3.01 4.93 -13.14
C PRO A 128 1.83 5.73 -12.61
N HIS A 129 2.08 6.57 -11.61
CA HIS A 129 1.14 7.60 -11.20
C HIS A 129 1.21 8.78 -12.18
N THR A 130 0.05 9.29 -12.58
CA THR A 130 -0.07 10.50 -13.37
C THR A 130 -0.77 11.59 -12.56
N SER A 131 -0.46 12.86 -12.84
CA SER A 131 -1.10 13.99 -12.15
C SER A 131 -2.63 13.88 -12.20
N GLY A 132 -3.26 14.00 -11.04
CA GLY A 132 -4.71 13.86 -10.89
C GLY A 132 -5.22 12.42 -10.93
N PHE A 133 -4.33 11.44 -11.06
CA PHE A 133 -4.68 10.03 -11.08
C PHE A 133 -5.11 9.53 -9.69
N LEU A 134 -6.12 8.66 -9.66
CA LEU A 134 -6.59 8.02 -8.45
C LEU A 134 -5.97 6.64 -8.32
N ARG A 135 -5.38 6.36 -7.16
CA ARG A 135 -4.98 4.99 -6.82
C ARG A 135 -6.19 4.08 -6.75
N ALA A 136 -6.00 2.85 -7.18
CA ALA A 136 -6.93 1.78 -6.89
C ALA A 136 -6.40 0.94 -5.73
N PHE A 137 -7.24 0.69 -4.74
CA PHE A 137 -6.92 -0.12 -3.58
C PHE A 137 -7.87 -1.30 -3.49
N THR A 138 -7.37 -2.43 -3.01
CA THR A 138 -8.17 -3.61 -2.78
C THR A 138 -7.93 -4.20 -1.40
N VAL A 139 -8.92 -4.93 -0.92
CA VAL A 139 -8.71 -5.98 0.04
C VAL A 139 -8.17 -7.16 -0.76
N ARG A 140 -7.15 -7.83 -0.29
CA ARG A 140 -6.41 -8.88 -1.01
C ARG A 140 -7.25 -9.65 -2.03
N ALA A 141 -6.77 -9.75 -3.26
CA ALA A 141 -7.42 -10.51 -4.31
C ALA A 141 -6.72 -11.82 -4.62
N SER A 142 -7.49 -12.75 -5.18
CA SER A 142 -6.92 -13.94 -5.80
C SER A 142 -6.36 -13.61 -7.19
N GLN A 143 -5.38 -14.38 -7.63
CA GLN A 143 -4.77 -14.28 -8.96
C GLN A 143 -5.69 -14.69 -10.12
N LYS A 144 -6.96 -14.94 -9.84
CA LYS A 144 -7.97 -15.33 -10.83
C LYS A 144 -9.07 -14.30 -10.85
N GLY A 145 -9.52 -13.96 -12.03
CA GLY A 145 -10.66 -13.08 -12.19
C GLY A 145 -11.99 -13.74 -11.79
N ILE A 146 -13.05 -12.99 -11.90
CA ILE A 146 -14.39 -13.36 -11.45
C ILE A 146 -14.96 -14.61 -12.16
N LEU A 147 -14.47 -14.88 -13.37
CA LEU A 147 -14.82 -16.13 -14.09
C LEU A 147 -13.97 -17.32 -13.65
N GLY A 148 -12.98 -17.07 -12.76
CA GLY A 148 -12.01 -18.08 -12.33
C GLY A 148 -10.88 -18.30 -13.33
N LEU A 149 -10.70 -17.40 -14.28
CA LEU A 149 -9.66 -17.45 -15.30
C LEU A 149 -8.44 -16.61 -14.88
N PRO A 150 -7.26 -16.90 -15.44
CA PRO A 150 -6.09 -16.06 -15.25
C PRO A 150 -6.36 -14.62 -15.66
N VAL A 151 -5.84 -13.66 -14.88
CA VAL A 151 -5.95 -12.23 -15.19
C VAL A 151 -4.63 -11.69 -15.72
N THR A 152 -4.72 -10.66 -16.55
CA THR A 152 -3.60 -9.85 -16.99
C THR A 152 -3.98 -8.38 -16.94
N MET A 153 -2.98 -7.48 -16.92
CA MET A 153 -3.24 -6.05 -17.06
C MET A 153 -3.01 -5.57 -18.48
N GLU A 154 -3.85 -4.68 -18.93
CA GLU A 154 -3.58 -3.97 -20.16
C GLU A 154 -2.44 -2.96 -19.94
N LYS A 155 -1.41 -3.00 -20.81
CA LYS A 155 -0.23 -2.13 -20.69
C LYS A 155 -0.65 -0.66 -20.67
N GLY A 156 -0.31 0.04 -19.60
CA GLY A 156 -0.59 1.46 -19.41
C GLY A 156 -2.00 1.81 -18.94
N THR A 157 -2.82 0.82 -18.58
CA THR A 157 -4.14 1.01 -17.98
C THR A 157 -4.27 0.21 -16.69
N PHE A 158 -5.17 0.65 -15.79
CA PHE A 158 -5.46 -0.10 -14.55
C PHE A 158 -6.58 -1.14 -14.74
N ARG A 159 -6.71 -1.69 -15.93
CA ARG A 159 -7.73 -2.67 -16.23
C ARG A 159 -7.20 -4.09 -16.07
N LEU A 160 -7.81 -4.83 -15.18
CA LEU A 160 -7.62 -6.28 -15.10
C LEU A 160 -8.49 -6.95 -16.15
N LEU A 161 -7.88 -7.81 -16.93
CA LEU A 161 -8.52 -8.52 -18.01
C LEU A 161 -8.45 -10.01 -17.72
N GLU A 162 -9.57 -10.70 -17.70
CA GLU A 162 -9.54 -12.16 -17.68
C GLU A 162 -9.20 -12.70 -19.07
N ILE A 163 -8.23 -13.62 -19.11
CA ILE A 163 -7.82 -14.27 -20.36
C ILE A 163 -8.76 -15.43 -20.64
N LEU A 164 -9.61 -15.25 -21.64
CA LEU A 164 -10.47 -16.32 -22.10
C LEU A 164 -9.66 -17.39 -22.86
N PRO A 165 -9.94 -18.69 -22.66
CA PRO A 165 -9.31 -19.73 -23.45
C PRO A 165 -9.58 -19.52 -24.94
N THR A 166 -8.52 -19.58 -25.73
CA THR A 166 -8.63 -19.49 -27.19
C THR A 166 -9.43 -20.69 -27.71
N VAL A 167 -10.47 -20.42 -28.49
CA VAL A 167 -11.14 -21.46 -29.27
C VAL A 167 -10.27 -21.78 -30.47
N THR A 168 -9.97 -23.05 -30.69
CA THR A 168 -9.14 -23.51 -31.82
C THR A 168 -9.94 -24.40 -32.76
N SER A 169 -9.59 -24.36 -34.03
CA SER A 169 -10.08 -25.29 -35.04
C SER A 169 -9.56 -26.72 -34.78
N ARG A 170 -10.04 -27.69 -35.54
CA ARG A 170 -9.54 -29.08 -35.48
C ARG A 170 -8.05 -29.18 -35.79
N GLU A 171 -7.51 -28.19 -36.50
CA GLU A 171 -6.09 -28.11 -36.90
C GLU A 171 -5.26 -27.31 -35.88
N GLY A 172 -5.87 -26.89 -34.74
CA GLY A 172 -5.20 -26.14 -33.66
C GLY A 172 -5.01 -24.65 -33.94
N ARG A 173 -5.63 -24.10 -34.97
CA ARG A 173 -5.53 -22.68 -35.30
C ARG A 173 -6.57 -21.86 -34.53
N PRO A 174 -6.24 -20.63 -34.12
CA PRO A 174 -7.17 -19.75 -33.42
C PRO A 174 -8.43 -19.48 -34.25
N MET A 175 -9.57 -19.41 -33.58
CA MET A 175 -10.87 -19.04 -34.17
C MET A 175 -11.44 -17.80 -33.50
N VAL A 176 -12.09 -16.96 -34.29
CA VAL A 176 -12.83 -15.76 -33.85
C VAL A 176 -14.21 -15.76 -34.48
N ALA A 177 -15.14 -14.99 -33.91
CA ALA A 177 -16.42 -14.68 -34.57
C ALA A 177 -16.29 -13.38 -35.36
N ASP A 178 -16.91 -13.30 -36.54
CA ASP A 178 -17.05 -12.06 -37.31
C ASP A 178 -18.24 -11.23 -36.81
N GLN A 179 -18.51 -10.08 -37.43
CA GLN A 179 -19.67 -9.23 -37.12
C GLN A 179 -21.03 -9.91 -37.28
N ASN A 180 -21.10 -11.07 -37.95
CA ASN A 180 -22.32 -11.85 -38.19
C ASN A 180 -22.35 -13.13 -37.33
N GLU A 181 -21.49 -13.23 -36.32
CA GLU A 181 -21.32 -14.38 -35.42
C GLU A 181 -20.84 -15.67 -36.13
N ASN A 182 -20.30 -15.58 -37.35
CA ASN A 182 -19.68 -16.73 -37.99
C ASN A 182 -18.32 -17.01 -37.38
N GLN A 183 -18.07 -18.26 -37.04
CA GLN A 183 -16.77 -18.69 -36.52
C GLN A 183 -15.77 -18.87 -37.63
N ILE A 184 -14.72 -18.05 -37.66
CA ILE A 184 -13.72 -17.99 -38.72
C ILE A 184 -12.35 -18.30 -38.14
N GLU A 185 -11.58 -19.14 -38.84
CA GLU A 185 -10.20 -19.46 -38.50
C GLU A 185 -9.29 -18.28 -38.84
N VAL A 186 -8.41 -17.90 -37.90
CA VAL A 186 -7.40 -16.86 -38.10
C VAL A 186 -6.15 -17.49 -38.64
N SER A 187 -5.77 -17.15 -39.86
CA SER A 187 -4.54 -17.61 -40.49
C SER A 187 -3.36 -16.68 -40.22
N ARG A 188 -3.63 -15.38 -40.05
CA ARG A 188 -2.60 -14.35 -39.85
C ARG A 188 -3.16 -13.15 -39.11
N ALA A 189 -2.30 -12.51 -38.28
CA ALA A 189 -2.56 -11.22 -37.68
C ALA A 189 -1.53 -10.18 -38.16
N ILE A 190 -2.01 -9.00 -38.56
CA ILE A 190 -1.17 -7.86 -38.94
C ILE A 190 -1.22 -6.87 -37.78
N GLN A 191 -0.08 -6.59 -37.16
CA GLN A 191 0.02 -5.62 -36.07
C GLN A 191 -0.14 -4.20 -36.64
N THR A 192 -0.97 -3.39 -35.99
CA THR A 192 -1.14 -1.97 -36.26
C THR A 192 -0.92 -1.15 -34.99
N THR A 193 -0.96 0.18 -35.07
CA THR A 193 -0.93 1.06 -33.90
C THR A 193 -2.23 0.98 -33.05
N GLY A 194 -3.26 0.30 -33.57
CA GLY A 194 -4.54 0.05 -32.92
C GLY A 194 -4.82 -1.44 -32.73
N LYS A 195 -6.08 -1.85 -32.95
CA LYS A 195 -6.44 -3.29 -32.96
C LYS A 195 -5.74 -4.00 -34.13
N PRO A 196 -5.23 -5.22 -33.92
CA PRO A 196 -4.65 -5.99 -35.01
C PRO A 196 -5.71 -6.33 -36.07
N ILE A 197 -5.30 -6.32 -37.34
CA ILE A 197 -6.13 -6.79 -38.46
C ILE A 197 -5.97 -8.30 -38.56
N LEU A 198 -7.07 -9.05 -38.46
CA LEU A 198 -7.08 -10.50 -38.57
C LEU A 198 -7.46 -10.93 -39.97
N LEU A 199 -6.72 -11.89 -40.51
CA LEU A 199 -6.97 -12.45 -41.83
C LEU A 199 -7.41 -13.90 -41.74
N ASP A 200 -8.40 -14.25 -42.56
CA ASP A 200 -8.86 -15.62 -42.77
C ASP A 200 -7.84 -16.47 -43.57
N PRO A 201 -8.04 -17.78 -43.74
CA PRO A 201 -7.17 -18.62 -44.57
C PRO A 201 -7.09 -18.20 -46.06
N SER A 202 -8.02 -17.42 -46.56
CA SER A 202 -8.00 -16.85 -47.90
C SER A 202 -7.29 -15.51 -47.99
N GLY A 203 -6.77 -14.98 -46.86
CA GLY A 203 -6.08 -13.71 -46.78
C GLY A 203 -7.01 -12.48 -46.68
N ARG A 204 -8.33 -12.66 -46.49
CA ARG A 204 -9.28 -11.57 -46.35
C ARG A 204 -9.38 -11.13 -44.90
N GLU A 205 -9.63 -9.86 -44.67
CA GLU A 205 -9.86 -9.30 -43.34
C GLU A 205 -11.14 -9.88 -42.72
N ILE A 206 -11.05 -10.29 -41.45
CA ILE A 206 -12.18 -10.71 -40.63
C ILE A 206 -12.78 -9.46 -39.98
N VAL A 207 -13.79 -8.89 -40.60
CA VAL A 207 -14.40 -7.63 -40.18
C VAL A 207 -15.20 -7.83 -38.89
N GLY A 208 -14.98 -6.94 -37.91
CA GLY A 208 -15.68 -7.02 -36.61
C GLY A 208 -15.28 -8.22 -35.77
N ALA A 209 -14.10 -8.77 -36.01
CA ALA A 209 -13.58 -9.93 -35.28
C ALA A 209 -13.65 -9.75 -33.76
N HIS A 210 -14.25 -10.72 -33.06
CA HIS A 210 -14.36 -10.77 -31.61
C HIS A 210 -14.27 -12.19 -31.07
N ALA A 211 -14.20 -12.30 -29.73
CA ALA A 211 -14.06 -13.59 -29.05
C ALA A 211 -15.27 -14.49 -29.24
N ILE A 212 -15.01 -15.78 -29.46
CA ILE A 212 -16.03 -16.81 -29.32
C ILE A 212 -16.20 -17.09 -27.82
N LEU A 213 -17.28 -16.58 -27.24
CA LEU A 213 -17.58 -16.78 -25.85
C LEU A 213 -18.21 -18.18 -25.62
N GLN A 214 -17.48 -19.06 -24.94
CA GLN A 214 -18.01 -20.38 -24.64
C GLN A 214 -19.24 -20.29 -23.71
N PRO A 215 -20.27 -21.15 -23.88
CA PRO A 215 -21.51 -21.06 -23.11
C PRO A 215 -21.34 -21.12 -21.58
N VAL A 216 -20.31 -21.77 -21.09
CA VAL A 216 -19.99 -21.83 -19.65
C VAL A 216 -19.59 -20.46 -19.10
N PHE A 217 -18.84 -19.67 -19.86
CA PHE A 217 -18.45 -18.33 -19.45
C PHE A 217 -19.57 -17.33 -19.68
N ALA A 218 -20.35 -17.47 -20.77
CA ALA A 218 -21.53 -16.66 -21.02
C ALA A 218 -22.52 -16.70 -19.84
N LYS A 219 -22.83 -17.89 -19.32
CA LYS A 219 -23.68 -18.05 -18.14
C LYS A 219 -23.11 -17.42 -16.88
N LYS A 220 -21.80 -17.53 -16.67
CA LYS A 220 -21.14 -16.89 -15.52
C LYS A 220 -21.23 -15.37 -15.62
N ILE A 221 -20.97 -14.81 -16.80
CA ILE A 221 -21.07 -13.36 -17.06
C ILE A 221 -22.51 -12.86 -16.87
N GLU A 222 -23.50 -13.61 -17.31
CA GLU A 222 -24.92 -13.27 -17.10
C GLU A 222 -25.30 -13.23 -15.62
N ALA A 223 -24.73 -14.13 -14.83
CA ALA A 223 -24.98 -14.21 -13.39
C ALA A 223 -24.37 -13.04 -12.59
N LEU A 224 -23.40 -12.30 -13.16
CA LEU A 224 -22.73 -11.20 -12.50
C LEU A 224 -23.48 -9.86 -12.56
N GLY A 225 -24.65 -9.81 -13.21
CA GLY A 225 -25.45 -8.58 -13.33
C GLY A 225 -25.05 -7.66 -14.50
N PRO A 226 -25.47 -6.41 -14.50
CA PRO A 226 -25.34 -5.51 -15.66
C PRO A 226 -23.89 -4.98 -15.78
N PHE A 227 -23.03 -5.80 -16.32
CA PHE A 227 -21.71 -5.36 -16.78
C PHE A 227 -21.82 -4.79 -18.18
N ASP A 228 -20.95 -3.79 -18.46
CA ASP A 228 -20.73 -3.41 -19.83
C ASP A 228 -19.99 -4.56 -20.56
N LYS A 229 -20.77 -5.38 -21.25
CA LYS A 229 -20.30 -6.59 -21.95
C LYS A 229 -19.45 -6.24 -23.20
N THR A 230 -19.17 -4.97 -23.46
CA THR A 230 -18.77 -4.52 -24.79
C THR A 230 -17.28 -4.35 -25.00
N GLU A 231 -16.43 -4.41 -23.97
CA GLU A 231 -14.99 -4.28 -24.16
C GLU A 231 -14.26 -5.64 -24.13
N LEU A 232 -14.41 -6.40 -25.19
CA LEU A 232 -13.53 -7.53 -25.51
C LEU A 232 -12.24 -6.98 -26.12
N ILE A 233 -11.11 -7.15 -25.42
CA ILE A 233 -9.80 -6.83 -25.97
C ILE A 233 -9.21 -8.09 -26.59
N GLN A 234 -9.00 -8.03 -27.90
CA GLN A 234 -8.35 -9.09 -28.64
C GLN A 234 -6.85 -8.80 -28.73
N ARG A 235 -6.04 -9.66 -28.13
CA ARG A 235 -4.61 -9.72 -28.45
C ARG A 235 -4.36 -11.00 -29.23
N ILE A 236 -3.92 -10.88 -30.46
CA ILE A 236 -3.52 -12.00 -31.30
C ILE A 236 -2.05 -11.87 -31.62
N ASN A 237 -1.26 -12.88 -31.24
CA ASN A 237 0.04 -13.08 -31.82
C ASN A 237 -0.08 -14.17 -32.92
N VAL A 238 0.91 -14.28 -33.79
CA VAL A 238 0.91 -15.17 -34.98
C VAL A 238 0.66 -16.65 -34.66
N SER A 239 0.83 -17.06 -33.40
CA SER A 239 0.68 -18.44 -32.96
C SER A 239 -0.47 -18.67 -31.97
N GLN A 240 -1.07 -17.60 -31.40
CA GLN A 240 -2.07 -17.74 -30.34
C GLN A 240 -3.00 -16.53 -30.28
N ALA A 241 -4.32 -16.73 -30.35
CA ALA A 241 -5.30 -15.70 -30.09
C ALA A 241 -5.61 -15.66 -28.58
N VAL A 242 -5.30 -14.53 -27.95
CA VAL A 242 -5.69 -14.27 -26.56
C VAL A 242 -6.84 -13.27 -26.58
N LEU A 243 -7.96 -13.67 -26.00
CA LEU A 243 -9.14 -12.84 -25.87
C LEU A 243 -9.28 -12.46 -24.40
N SER A 244 -9.34 -11.17 -24.15
CA SER A 244 -9.44 -10.63 -22.80
C SER A 244 -10.77 -9.89 -22.65
N LEU A 245 -11.47 -10.15 -21.58
CA LEU A 245 -12.71 -9.47 -21.20
C LEU A 245 -12.39 -8.48 -20.09
N ASP A 246 -12.71 -7.21 -20.31
CA ASP A 246 -12.65 -6.19 -19.28
C ASP A 246 -13.83 -6.37 -18.32
N LEU A 247 -13.58 -6.89 -17.16
CA LEU A 247 -14.64 -7.22 -16.22
C LEU A 247 -15.03 -6.07 -15.28
N PHE A 248 -14.17 -5.08 -15.06
CA PHE A 248 -14.48 -4.04 -14.08
C PHE A 248 -13.68 -2.74 -14.22
N GLY A 249 -13.07 -2.45 -15.33
CA GLY A 249 -12.29 -1.23 -15.42
C GLY A 249 -11.41 -1.02 -14.19
N SER A 250 -10.32 -1.70 -14.13
CA SER A 250 -9.16 -1.40 -13.29
C SER A 250 -9.15 -1.71 -11.80
N PHE A 251 -8.38 -2.72 -11.44
CA PHE A 251 -7.83 -2.85 -10.08
C PHE A 251 -6.38 -3.29 -10.11
N PRO A 252 -5.43 -2.49 -9.67
CA PRO A 252 -4.24 -3.06 -9.11
C PRO A 252 -4.62 -3.63 -7.75
N GLU A 253 -4.69 -4.94 -7.66
CA GLU A 253 -4.80 -5.63 -6.40
C GLU A 253 -3.41 -5.78 -5.84
N THR A 254 -3.24 -5.40 -4.57
CA THR A 254 -1.99 -5.67 -3.88
C THR A 254 -2.20 -6.92 -3.04
N GLU A 255 -1.62 -8.03 -3.43
CA GLU A 255 -1.65 -9.30 -2.68
C GLU A 255 -1.13 -9.19 -1.24
N GLN A 256 -0.56 -8.06 -0.90
CA GLN A 256 0.12 -7.89 0.37
C GLN A 256 -0.66 -7.01 1.34
N GLY A 257 -1.97 -7.25 1.42
CA GLY A 257 -2.77 -6.63 2.44
C GLY A 257 -2.23 -6.99 3.82
N MET A 258 -2.54 -8.18 4.24
CA MET A 258 -2.04 -8.75 5.49
C MET A 258 -0.91 -9.74 5.20
N ALA A 259 0.06 -9.84 6.11
CA ALA A 259 1.18 -10.78 5.98
C ALA A 259 0.74 -12.25 5.88
N ASP A 260 -0.41 -12.58 6.44
CA ASP A 260 -0.99 -13.93 6.46
C ASP A 260 -2.18 -14.12 5.50
N GLY A 261 -2.57 -13.05 4.80
CA GLY A 261 -3.65 -13.11 3.83
C GLY A 261 -5.07 -12.99 4.36
N ASN A 262 -5.24 -12.66 5.62
CA ASN A 262 -6.54 -12.34 6.21
C ASN A 262 -6.94 -10.88 5.91
N VAL A 263 -8.16 -10.51 6.29
CA VAL A 263 -8.71 -9.16 6.10
C VAL A 263 -8.95 -8.51 7.45
N LEU A 264 -8.59 -7.25 7.58
CA LEU A 264 -8.86 -6.46 8.78
C LEU A 264 -10.01 -5.48 8.52
N MET A 265 -10.86 -5.31 9.52
CA MET A 265 -11.94 -4.33 9.54
C MET A 265 -11.81 -3.47 10.78
N ALA A 266 -11.92 -2.15 10.61
CA ALA A 266 -11.99 -1.21 11.72
C ALA A 266 -13.33 -1.31 12.47
N GLN A 267 -13.38 -0.89 13.75
CA GLN A 267 -14.58 -0.96 14.59
C GLN A 267 -15.77 -0.15 14.02
N ASN A 268 -15.49 0.82 13.15
CA ASN A 268 -16.50 1.59 12.42
C ASN A 268 -17.03 0.90 11.16
N GLY A 269 -16.61 -0.33 10.88
CA GLY A 269 -17.06 -1.14 9.75
C GLY A 269 -16.29 -0.94 8.45
N SER A 270 -15.29 -0.05 8.41
CA SER A 270 -14.45 0.09 7.22
C SER A 270 -13.46 -1.06 7.10
N LEU A 271 -13.39 -1.66 5.92
CA LEU A 271 -12.30 -2.56 5.58
C LEU A 271 -10.98 -1.79 5.51
N VAL A 272 -9.87 -2.48 5.76
CA VAL A 272 -8.53 -1.95 5.52
C VAL A 272 -8.09 -2.28 4.10
N TYR A 273 -7.68 -1.26 3.37
CA TYR A 273 -7.20 -1.34 1.99
C TYR A 273 -5.68 -1.11 1.96
N TYR A 274 -5.01 -1.74 1.02
CA TYR A 274 -3.55 -1.73 0.97
C TYR A 274 -3.03 -1.24 -0.37
N ALA A 275 -1.87 -0.56 -0.35
CA ALA A 275 -1.14 -0.18 -1.55
C ALA A 275 0.34 -0.53 -1.40
N LEU A 276 0.91 -1.08 -2.46
CA LEU A 276 2.32 -1.35 -2.62
C LEU A 276 2.88 -0.41 -3.69
N THR A 277 3.90 0.36 -3.33
CA THR A 277 4.41 1.44 -4.18
C THR A 277 5.94 1.46 -4.12
N VAL A 278 6.58 1.76 -5.25
CA VAL A 278 8.03 1.94 -5.32
C VAL A 278 8.38 3.26 -5.99
N ASN A 279 9.56 3.80 -5.70
CA ASN A 279 10.03 5.00 -6.38
C ASN A 279 10.65 4.67 -7.75
N ASN A 280 10.91 5.72 -8.53
CA ASN A 280 11.51 5.59 -9.86
C ASN A 280 12.92 4.98 -9.84
N VAL A 281 13.72 5.20 -8.77
CA VAL A 281 15.04 4.55 -8.64
C VAL A 281 14.90 3.05 -8.56
N PHE A 282 13.98 2.54 -7.73
CA PHE A 282 13.68 1.10 -7.63
C PHE A 282 13.23 0.53 -8.99
N ALA A 283 12.26 1.18 -9.64
CA ALA A 283 11.69 0.70 -10.90
C ALA A 283 12.71 0.70 -12.05
N LEU A 284 13.53 1.74 -12.16
CA LEU A 284 14.60 1.82 -13.14
C LEU A 284 15.71 0.81 -12.87
N TYR A 285 16.10 0.66 -11.58
CA TYR A 285 17.10 -0.34 -11.21
C TYR A 285 16.63 -1.75 -11.53
N ARG A 286 15.36 -2.09 -11.26
CA ARG A 286 14.76 -3.35 -11.68
C ARG A 286 14.83 -3.52 -13.21
N SER A 287 14.51 -2.47 -13.95
CA SER A 287 14.52 -2.50 -15.42
C SER A 287 15.91 -2.69 -16.01
N MET A 288 16.96 -2.19 -15.36
CA MET A 288 18.36 -2.42 -15.74
C MET A 288 18.76 -3.90 -15.69
N GLN A 289 18.11 -4.70 -14.86
CA GLN A 289 18.41 -6.12 -14.73
C GLN A 289 17.88 -6.94 -15.92
N GLY A 290 17.02 -6.37 -16.78
CA GLY A 290 16.44 -7.05 -17.93
C GLY A 290 15.35 -8.07 -17.55
N ALA A 291 15.17 -9.07 -18.41
CA ALA A 291 14.09 -10.06 -18.26
C ALA A 291 14.25 -10.96 -17.02
N SER A 292 15.48 -11.18 -16.56
CA SER A 292 15.76 -11.97 -15.35
C SER A 292 16.80 -11.27 -14.49
N VAL A 293 16.57 -11.27 -13.18
CA VAL A 293 17.48 -10.66 -12.21
C VAL A 293 18.71 -11.58 -12.02
N PRO A 294 19.95 -11.10 -12.25
CA PRO A 294 21.14 -11.91 -12.02
C PRO A 294 21.29 -12.32 -10.56
N ALA A 295 21.74 -13.54 -10.31
CA ALA A 295 22.02 -14.02 -8.96
C ALA A 295 23.08 -13.14 -8.27
N GLY A 296 22.82 -12.75 -7.03
CA GLY A 296 23.71 -11.88 -6.26
C GLY A 296 23.49 -10.38 -6.48
N THR A 297 22.51 -9.97 -7.30
CA THR A 297 22.10 -8.56 -7.42
C THR A 297 21.76 -7.98 -6.04
N LYS A 298 22.24 -6.76 -5.76
CA LYS A 298 22.01 -6.04 -4.52
C LYS A 298 21.38 -4.69 -4.83
N PHE A 299 20.55 -4.17 -3.94
CA PHE A 299 20.02 -2.81 -4.10
C PHE A 299 21.13 -1.76 -4.17
N PRO A 300 20.91 -0.65 -4.92
CA PRO A 300 21.89 0.41 -5.08
C PRO A 300 22.18 1.09 -3.75
N VAL A 301 23.46 1.36 -3.47
CA VAL A 301 23.92 1.96 -2.21
C VAL A 301 25.00 3.02 -2.43
N THR A 302 25.51 3.19 -3.66
CA THR A 302 26.60 4.14 -3.97
C THR A 302 26.19 5.20 -4.98
N GLN A 303 26.94 6.31 -5.02
CA GLN A 303 26.79 7.30 -6.09
C GLN A 303 27.01 6.69 -7.49
N ALA A 304 27.94 5.75 -7.62
CA ALA A 304 28.17 5.07 -8.89
C ALA A 304 26.97 4.23 -9.37
N ASP A 305 26.27 3.55 -8.44
CA ASP A 305 25.01 2.87 -8.76
C ASP A 305 23.95 3.85 -9.25
N LEU A 306 23.83 4.98 -8.57
CA LEU A 306 22.86 6.02 -8.92
C LEU A 306 23.17 6.66 -10.27
N ASP A 307 24.44 6.93 -10.56
CA ASP A 307 24.89 7.44 -11.86
C ASP A 307 24.56 6.42 -12.98
N ALA A 308 24.75 5.13 -12.74
CA ALA A 308 24.39 4.08 -13.70
C ALA A 308 22.88 4.06 -13.96
N ILE A 309 22.04 4.17 -12.92
CA ILE A 309 20.57 4.21 -13.03
C ILE A 309 20.12 5.44 -13.82
N THR A 310 20.67 6.63 -13.52
CA THR A 310 20.29 7.85 -14.20
C THR A 310 20.74 7.87 -15.67
N ASN A 311 21.92 7.33 -15.96
CA ASN A 311 22.39 7.15 -17.33
C ASN A 311 21.51 6.16 -18.11
N PHE A 312 21.10 5.05 -17.47
CA PHE A 312 20.17 4.10 -18.06
C PHE A 312 18.80 4.75 -18.36
N ALA A 313 18.27 5.52 -17.43
CA ALA A 313 17.02 6.28 -17.63
C ALA A 313 17.13 7.20 -18.85
N ALA A 314 18.20 8.00 -18.93
CA ALA A 314 18.43 8.92 -20.03
C ALA A 314 18.59 8.19 -21.38
N ALA A 315 19.32 7.07 -21.42
CA ALA A 315 19.49 6.26 -22.62
C ALA A 315 18.17 5.64 -23.15
N ASN A 316 17.20 5.47 -22.28
CA ASN A 316 15.86 4.95 -22.61
C ASN A 316 14.79 6.07 -22.71
N GLY A 317 15.22 7.33 -22.83
CA GLY A 317 14.31 8.47 -23.03
C GLY A 317 13.39 8.77 -21.85
N GLN A 318 13.77 8.32 -20.65
CA GLN A 318 13.02 8.61 -19.43
C GLN A 318 13.34 10.02 -18.92
N PRO A 319 12.40 10.69 -18.23
CA PRO A 319 12.66 11.97 -17.60
C PRO A 319 13.76 11.84 -16.53
N PRO A 320 14.40 12.95 -16.14
CA PRO A 320 15.35 12.96 -15.02
C PRO A 320 14.72 12.37 -13.75
N VAL A 321 15.51 11.56 -13.05
CA VAL A 321 15.10 10.97 -11.77
C VAL A 321 15.04 12.05 -10.71
N ILE A 322 13.88 12.22 -10.08
CA ILE A 322 13.63 13.25 -9.08
C ILE A 322 14.05 12.72 -7.71
N ASP A 323 14.78 13.54 -6.93
CA ASP A 323 15.23 13.22 -5.57
C ASP A 323 15.90 11.83 -5.50
N SER A 324 16.79 11.58 -6.45
CA SER A 324 17.45 10.29 -6.67
C SER A 324 18.35 9.86 -5.51
N GLU A 325 18.80 10.81 -4.68
CA GLU A 325 19.56 10.58 -3.46
C GLU A 325 18.79 9.76 -2.41
N ALA A 326 17.48 9.64 -2.54
CA ALA A 326 16.67 8.72 -1.74
C ALA A 326 17.02 7.24 -1.97
N LEU A 327 17.72 6.91 -3.08
CA LEU A 327 17.99 5.55 -3.53
C LEU A 327 16.71 4.73 -3.76
N ALA A 328 16.78 3.41 -3.69
CA ALA A 328 15.62 2.54 -3.94
C ALA A 328 14.69 2.53 -2.72
N ILE A 329 13.42 2.86 -2.94
CA ILE A 329 12.37 2.90 -1.91
C ILE A 329 11.22 2.00 -2.30
N GLU A 330 10.78 1.18 -1.35
CA GLU A 330 9.54 0.38 -1.40
C GLU A 330 8.64 0.81 -0.24
N ILE A 331 7.35 0.95 -0.51
CA ILE A 331 6.34 1.41 0.45
C ILE A 331 5.19 0.43 0.44
N LYS A 332 4.75 0.02 1.64
CA LYS A 332 3.47 -0.64 1.85
C LYS A 332 2.64 0.21 2.78
N SER A 333 1.41 0.55 2.39
CA SER A 333 0.55 1.42 3.20
C SER A 333 -0.85 0.84 3.37
N SER A 334 -1.47 1.13 4.51
CA SER A 334 -2.81 0.66 4.88
C SER A 334 -3.75 1.84 5.12
N TRP A 335 -4.99 1.69 4.68
CA TRP A 335 -5.97 2.77 4.56
C TRP A 335 -7.37 2.30 4.93
N ILE A 336 -8.18 3.20 5.48
CA ILE A 336 -9.62 3.00 5.74
C ILE A 336 -10.43 4.13 5.09
N GLU A 337 -11.75 3.96 4.96
CA GLU A 337 -12.60 5.03 4.43
C GLU A 337 -12.67 6.22 5.38
N SER A 338 -12.30 7.42 4.90
CA SER A 338 -12.36 8.65 5.69
C SER A 338 -13.77 8.98 6.15
N SER A 339 -14.80 8.64 5.36
CA SER A 339 -16.21 8.88 5.69
C SER A 339 -16.71 8.08 6.89
N SER A 340 -15.98 7.07 7.33
CA SER A 340 -16.30 6.28 8.52
C SER A 340 -15.73 6.87 9.81
N LEU A 341 -14.91 7.93 9.70
CA LEU A 341 -14.25 8.58 10.83
C LEU A 341 -15.05 9.79 11.34
N ALA A 342 -15.05 9.99 12.65
CA ALA A 342 -15.65 11.16 13.26
C ALA A 342 -14.89 12.46 12.92
N ASP A 343 -13.57 12.39 12.89
CA ASP A 343 -12.69 13.50 12.46
C ASP A 343 -11.61 13.03 11.48
N PRO A 344 -11.90 13.02 10.18
CA PRO A 344 -10.93 12.66 9.15
C PRO A 344 -9.73 13.60 9.07
N SER A 345 -9.81 14.83 9.59
CA SER A 345 -8.71 15.81 9.52
C SER A 345 -7.50 15.40 10.36
N GLN A 346 -7.66 14.43 11.26
CA GLN A 346 -6.57 13.87 12.06
C GLN A 346 -5.70 12.89 11.26
N PHE A 347 -6.08 12.57 10.03
CA PHE A 347 -5.42 11.55 9.20
C PHE A 347 -4.84 12.14 7.93
N ILE A 348 -3.73 11.57 7.48
CA ILE A 348 -3.24 11.76 6.12
C ILE A 348 -4.25 11.11 5.17
N GLN A 349 -4.70 11.86 4.16
CA GLN A 349 -5.79 11.44 3.29
C GLN A 349 -5.36 11.36 1.84
N MET A 350 -5.95 10.42 1.11
CA MET A 350 -5.75 10.25 -0.31
C MET A 350 -7.03 9.77 -1.00
N LYS A 351 -7.29 10.30 -2.19
CA LYS A 351 -8.42 9.85 -3.00
C LYS A 351 -8.05 8.55 -3.73
N ALA A 352 -8.93 7.55 -3.67
CA ALA A 352 -8.70 6.26 -4.31
C ALA A 352 -9.99 5.61 -4.80
N THR A 353 -9.85 4.66 -5.72
CA THR A 353 -10.89 3.74 -6.14
C THR A 353 -10.79 2.47 -5.30
N ILE A 354 -11.89 2.06 -4.71
CA ILE A 354 -11.98 0.87 -3.85
C ILE A 354 -13.14 -0.03 -4.29
N PRO A 355 -13.08 -1.34 -4.00
CA PRO A 355 -14.18 -2.26 -4.27
C PRO A 355 -15.42 -1.93 -3.44
N VAL A 356 -16.59 -2.26 -3.98
CA VAL A 356 -17.88 -2.23 -3.30
C VAL A 356 -18.39 -3.64 -3.20
N TYR A 357 -18.89 -4.02 -2.02
CA TYR A 357 -19.38 -5.37 -1.75
C TYR A 357 -20.89 -5.36 -1.45
N ASP A 358 -21.58 -6.41 -1.89
CA ASP A 358 -22.89 -6.78 -1.33
C ASP A 358 -22.66 -7.43 0.03
N THR A 359 -23.14 -6.78 1.07
CA THR A 359 -22.98 -7.18 2.48
C THR A 359 -24.21 -7.90 3.05
N SER A 360 -25.17 -8.29 2.20
CA SER A 360 -26.42 -8.93 2.62
C SER A 360 -26.21 -10.29 3.29
N ASN A 361 -25.17 -11.03 2.90
CA ASN A 361 -24.78 -12.28 3.57
C ASN A 361 -23.67 -12.00 4.59
N PRO A 362 -23.88 -12.18 5.89
CA PRO A 362 -22.88 -11.88 6.92
C PRO A 362 -21.65 -12.81 6.90
N ASN A 363 -21.66 -13.86 6.08
CA ASN A 363 -20.57 -14.82 5.99
C ASN A 363 -19.84 -14.80 4.63
N ASP A 364 -20.36 -14.08 3.65
CA ASP A 364 -19.79 -14.00 2.30
C ASP A 364 -20.19 -12.68 1.63
N TRP A 365 -19.28 -11.72 1.61
CA TRP A 365 -19.46 -10.47 0.89
C TRP A 365 -18.93 -10.59 -0.52
N VAL A 366 -19.78 -10.26 -1.50
CA VAL A 366 -19.47 -10.38 -2.91
C VAL A 366 -19.23 -9.01 -3.51
N GLN A 367 -18.11 -8.82 -4.19
CA GLN A 367 -17.81 -7.57 -4.89
C GLN A 367 -18.81 -7.34 -6.02
N THR A 368 -19.41 -6.15 -6.04
CA THR A 368 -20.44 -5.74 -7.03
C THR A 368 -19.95 -4.62 -7.95
N GLY A 369 -18.82 -4.01 -7.67
CA GLY A 369 -18.28 -2.91 -8.45
C GLY A 369 -17.20 -2.16 -7.71
N THR A 370 -17.01 -0.88 -8.07
CA THR A 370 -16.06 0.04 -7.45
C THR A 370 -16.64 1.41 -7.20
N THR A 371 -16.00 2.14 -6.32
CA THR A 371 -16.33 3.53 -6.02
C THR A 371 -15.08 4.32 -5.70
N THR A 372 -15.13 5.63 -5.97
CA THR A 372 -14.06 6.54 -5.58
C THR A 372 -14.37 7.13 -4.21
N LYS A 373 -13.44 6.97 -3.28
CA LYS A 373 -13.53 7.46 -1.90
C LYS A 373 -12.31 8.26 -1.49
N MET A 374 -12.47 9.08 -0.46
CA MET A 374 -11.36 9.60 0.32
C MET A 374 -10.98 8.56 1.37
N LEU A 375 -9.72 8.17 1.41
CA LEU A 375 -9.18 7.22 2.37
C LEU A 375 -8.27 7.93 3.37
N ALA A 376 -8.21 7.39 4.57
CA ALA A 376 -7.38 7.83 5.68
C ALA A 376 -6.29 6.77 5.94
N MET A 377 -5.03 7.19 6.00
CA MET A 377 -3.90 6.29 6.26
C MET A 377 -3.90 5.86 7.73
N VAL A 378 -3.76 4.57 7.98
CA VAL A 378 -3.66 4.00 9.33
C VAL A 378 -2.29 3.37 9.60
N GLY A 379 -1.53 3.01 8.56
CA GLY A 379 -0.18 2.48 8.72
C GLY A 379 0.64 2.62 7.44
N ILE A 380 1.97 2.59 7.59
CA ILE A 380 2.91 2.62 6.47
C ILE A 380 4.24 1.96 6.85
N HIS A 381 4.71 1.06 5.99
CA HIS A 381 6.11 0.64 5.96
C HIS A 381 6.87 1.50 4.97
N VAL A 382 8.03 1.96 5.39
CA VAL A 382 9.01 2.66 4.55
C VAL A 382 10.28 1.83 4.52
N VAL A 383 10.60 1.31 3.36
CA VAL A 383 11.73 0.39 3.17
C VAL A 383 12.67 0.99 2.13
N GLY A 384 13.95 1.11 2.45
CA GLY A 384 14.87 1.76 1.51
C GLY A 384 16.32 1.37 1.67
N SER A 385 17.06 1.30 0.56
CA SER A 385 18.50 1.08 0.57
C SER A 385 19.24 2.37 0.94
N THR A 386 20.40 2.23 1.59
CA THR A 386 21.27 3.36 1.93
C THR A 386 22.73 3.03 1.69
N GLY A 387 23.51 4.04 1.39
CA GLY A 387 24.98 4.01 1.43
C GLY A 387 25.50 4.03 2.86
N SER A 388 26.79 4.34 2.99
CA SER A 388 27.46 4.54 4.28
C SER A 388 28.55 5.59 4.15
N THR A 389 28.60 6.51 5.10
CA THR A 389 29.73 7.46 5.28
C THR A 389 30.67 7.04 6.40
N ASN A 390 30.48 5.88 6.99
CA ASN A 390 31.28 5.39 8.10
C ASN A 390 32.69 4.96 7.65
N PRO A 391 33.75 5.71 8.02
CA PRO A 391 35.11 5.37 7.61
C PRO A 391 35.65 4.08 8.25
N ALA A 392 35.04 3.59 9.35
CA ALA A 392 35.42 2.32 9.95
C ALA A 392 34.99 1.12 9.11
N ASN A 393 34.03 1.30 8.22
CA ASN A 393 33.57 0.30 7.25
C ASN A 393 34.37 0.48 5.94
N ASN A 394 35.64 0.21 5.95
CA ASN A 394 36.61 0.41 4.85
C ASN A 394 36.25 -0.24 3.49
N VAL A 395 35.03 -0.70 3.33
CA VAL A 395 34.48 -1.24 2.10
C VAL A 395 33.03 -0.76 2.03
N ASN A 396 32.61 -0.14 0.96
CA ASN A 396 31.26 0.35 0.62
C ASN A 396 30.10 -0.52 1.17
N HIS A 397 29.96 -0.60 2.48
CA HIS A 397 28.90 -1.33 3.15
C HIS A 397 27.75 -0.36 3.44
N GLY A 398 27.04 0.04 2.39
CA GLY A 398 25.68 0.51 2.58
C GLY A 398 24.78 -0.64 3.05
N HIS A 399 23.50 -0.35 3.12
CA HIS A 399 22.45 -1.30 3.51
C HIS A 399 21.64 -1.75 2.27
N PRO A 400 22.21 -2.65 1.42
CA PRO A 400 21.48 -3.18 0.28
C PRO A 400 20.33 -4.11 0.70
N GLU A 401 20.31 -4.58 1.94
CA GLU A 401 19.21 -5.32 2.57
C GLU A 401 18.06 -4.40 2.99
N MET A 402 18.21 -3.10 2.75
CA MET A 402 17.28 -2.03 3.09
C MET A 402 17.11 -1.81 4.61
N LEU A 403 16.77 -0.60 4.97
CA LEU A 403 16.25 -0.23 6.27
C LEU A 403 14.74 -0.43 6.25
N TRP A 404 14.20 -1.07 7.28
CA TRP A 404 12.79 -1.43 7.40
C TRP A 404 12.15 -0.65 8.53
N ALA A 405 11.39 0.39 8.20
CA ALA A 405 10.71 1.25 9.16
C ALA A 405 9.19 1.08 9.08
N THR A 406 8.49 1.23 10.20
CA THR A 406 7.04 1.25 10.21
C THR A 406 6.49 2.37 11.07
N PHE A 407 5.39 2.93 10.61
CA PHE A 407 4.63 4.00 11.27
C PHE A 407 3.16 3.62 11.35
N GLU A 408 2.51 4.04 12.43
CA GLU A 408 1.09 3.82 12.66
C GLU A 408 0.41 5.09 13.15
N HIS A 409 -0.90 5.18 12.91
CA HIS A 409 -1.70 6.23 13.52
C HIS A 409 -1.88 5.95 15.01
N LEU A 410 -1.77 6.99 15.85
CA LEU A 410 -1.85 6.88 17.31
C LEU A 410 -3.16 6.29 17.83
N SER A 411 -4.23 6.34 17.04
CA SER A 411 -5.56 5.84 17.43
C SER A 411 -5.87 4.43 16.94
N ASN A 412 -4.91 3.71 16.33
CA ASN A 412 -5.19 2.40 15.80
C ASN A 412 -5.68 1.43 16.88
N ASP A 413 -4.85 1.17 17.87
CA ASP A 413 -5.11 0.16 18.89
C ASP A 413 -4.29 0.39 20.17
N PRO A 414 -4.69 -0.24 21.29
CA PRO A 414 -3.88 -0.26 22.50
C PRO A 414 -2.62 -1.10 22.31
N SER A 415 -1.63 -0.84 23.16
CA SER A 415 -0.39 -1.62 23.24
C SER A 415 -0.41 -2.57 24.43
N ALA A 416 0.23 -3.72 24.29
CA ALA A 416 0.63 -4.55 25.44
C ALA A 416 1.54 -3.73 26.37
N ALA A 417 1.68 -4.17 27.61
CA ALA A 417 2.57 -3.52 28.56
C ALA A 417 4.02 -3.53 28.04
N TYR A 418 4.73 -2.41 28.20
CA TYR A 418 6.13 -2.29 27.78
C TYR A 418 6.95 -1.46 28.75
N THR A 419 8.28 -1.58 28.65
CA THR A 419 9.24 -0.85 29.45
C THR A 419 10.13 0.02 28.58
N TYR A 420 10.71 1.08 29.18
CA TYR A 420 11.62 2.00 28.52
C TYR A 420 12.60 2.60 29.54
N ASN A 421 13.79 2.99 29.10
CA ASN A 421 14.70 3.76 29.95
C ASN A 421 14.18 5.19 30.08
N LYS A 422 14.26 5.76 31.28
CA LYS A 422 13.81 7.11 31.57
C LYS A 422 14.93 8.05 32.03
N THR A 423 14.73 9.32 31.82
CA THR A 423 15.57 10.42 32.34
C THR A 423 15.13 10.79 33.76
N PRO A 424 16.06 11.06 34.72
CA PRO A 424 17.51 11.03 34.58
C PRO A 424 18.11 9.63 34.65
N SER A 425 17.38 8.62 35.13
CA SER A 425 17.80 7.23 35.22
C SER A 425 16.65 6.30 35.59
N GLY A 426 16.87 5.01 35.43
CA GLY A 426 15.96 3.92 35.78
C GLY A 426 15.04 3.51 34.62
N THR A 427 14.14 2.57 34.91
CA THR A 427 13.18 2.03 33.94
C THR A 427 11.79 2.52 34.24
N GLY A 428 11.08 2.98 33.22
CA GLY A 428 9.64 3.24 33.23
C GLY A 428 8.88 2.04 32.68
N SER A 429 7.59 1.96 32.99
CA SER A 429 6.69 0.97 32.40
C SER A 429 5.35 1.61 32.06
N ILE A 430 4.80 1.18 30.94
CA ILE A 430 3.44 1.53 30.52
C ILE A 430 2.61 0.24 30.58
N PRO A 431 1.51 0.22 31.33
CA PRO A 431 0.62 -0.94 31.35
C PRO A 431 -0.22 -1.01 30.07
N GLN A 432 -0.69 -2.20 29.73
CA GLN A 432 -1.73 -2.34 28.71
C GLN A 432 -2.98 -1.56 29.14
N ASN A 433 -3.57 -0.81 28.21
CA ASN A 433 -4.82 -0.09 28.44
C ASN A 433 -5.74 -0.18 27.22
N THR A 434 -6.81 -0.96 27.32
CA THR A 434 -7.83 -1.15 26.28
C THR A 434 -9.03 -0.22 26.45
N VAL A 435 -9.05 0.63 27.49
CA VAL A 435 -10.15 1.57 27.70
C VAL A 435 -10.04 2.73 26.73
N GLY A 436 -11.09 2.97 25.98
CA GLY A 436 -11.20 4.05 25.01
C GLY A 436 -11.75 3.61 23.65
N ASP A 437 -12.02 4.58 22.79
CA ASP A 437 -12.54 4.36 21.43
C ASP A 437 -11.36 4.25 20.46
N TRP A 438 -10.90 3.03 20.22
CA TRP A 438 -9.83 2.73 19.29
C TRP A 438 -10.38 2.37 17.90
N LEU A 439 -9.58 2.57 16.85
CA LEU A 439 -10.01 2.20 15.49
C LEU A 439 -10.21 0.69 15.32
N PHE A 440 -9.34 -0.11 15.92
CA PHE A 440 -9.31 -1.56 15.72
C PHE A 440 -9.54 -2.36 17.02
N THR A 441 -9.98 -1.73 18.09
CA THR A 441 -10.25 -2.42 19.36
C THR A 441 -11.46 -1.85 20.05
N SER A 442 -12.40 -2.70 20.45
CA SER A 442 -13.58 -2.31 21.21
C SER A 442 -13.22 -1.75 22.57
N ASN A 443 -13.92 -0.72 23.02
CA ASN A 443 -13.69 -0.09 24.32
C ASN A 443 -13.79 -1.10 25.45
N GLY A 444 -12.73 -1.23 26.23
CA GLY A 444 -12.66 -2.13 27.39
C GLY A 444 -12.53 -3.61 27.05
N SER A 445 -12.16 -3.95 25.80
CA SER A 445 -11.98 -5.34 25.39
C SER A 445 -10.99 -6.09 26.30
N ALA A 446 -11.37 -7.31 26.66
CA ALA A 446 -10.51 -8.25 27.36
C ALA A 446 -9.86 -9.30 26.40
N GLY A 447 -10.06 -9.14 25.08
CA GLY A 447 -9.67 -10.12 24.08
C GLY A 447 -10.72 -11.24 23.90
N PRO A 448 -10.44 -12.23 23.09
CA PRO A 448 -9.14 -12.52 22.48
C PRO A 448 -8.72 -11.49 21.44
N PHE A 449 -7.44 -11.11 21.44
CA PHE A 449 -6.89 -10.14 20.49
C PHE A 449 -6.25 -10.83 19.30
N ASN A 450 -6.17 -10.10 18.19
CA ASN A 450 -5.45 -10.50 16.98
C ASN A 450 -5.92 -11.87 16.43
N GLN A 451 -7.24 -12.10 16.46
CA GLN A 451 -7.85 -13.27 15.83
C GLN A 451 -8.54 -12.87 14.53
N PRO A 452 -8.27 -13.54 13.41
CA PRO A 452 -8.91 -13.21 12.15
C PRO A 452 -10.40 -13.57 12.19
N HIS A 453 -11.27 -12.60 11.93
CA HIS A 453 -12.70 -12.80 11.72
C HIS A 453 -13.04 -12.90 10.22
N ILE A 454 -12.15 -12.42 9.37
CA ILE A 454 -12.37 -12.25 7.94
C ILE A 454 -11.17 -12.79 7.17
N SER A 455 -11.45 -13.50 6.09
CA SER A 455 -10.44 -13.99 5.14
C SER A 455 -10.85 -13.65 3.71
N VAL A 456 -9.89 -13.72 2.79
CA VAL A 456 -10.19 -13.64 1.36
C VAL A 456 -10.71 -14.99 0.89
N GLY A 457 -11.84 -14.97 0.19
CA GLY A 457 -12.42 -16.12 -0.52
C GLY A 457 -11.82 -16.32 -1.91
N GLY A 458 -12.62 -16.77 -2.84
CA GLY A 458 -12.28 -16.72 -4.26
C GLY A 458 -12.33 -15.29 -4.79
N PRO A 459 -12.19 -15.08 -6.13
CA PRO A 459 -12.20 -13.76 -6.73
C PRO A 459 -13.41 -12.92 -6.33
N GLY A 460 -13.16 -11.74 -5.79
CA GLY A 460 -14.20 -10.80 -5.39
C GLY A 460 -15.02 -11.22 -4.17
N HIS A 461 -14.59 -12.22 -3.39
CA HIS A 461 -15.26 -12.68 -2.19
C HIS A 461 -14.45 -12.40 -0.93
N ILE A 462 -15.13 -11.90 0.09
CA ILE A 462 -14.64 -11.80 1.47
C ILE A 462 -15.48 -12.76 2.31
N LEU A 463 -14.82 -13.67 3.01
CA LEU A 463 -15.48 -14.73 3.79
C LEU A 463 -15.26 -14.53 5.29
N SER A 464 -16.24 -14.92 6.08
CA SER A 464 -16.07 -15.04 7.52
C SER A 464 -15.15 -16.22 7.87
N VAL A 465 -14.42 -16.07 8.99
CA VAL A 465 -13.66 -17.16 9.61
C VAL A 465 -14.47 -17.71 10.78
N SER A 466 -14.85 -18.99 10.70
CA SER A 466 -15.64 -19.63 11.77
C SER A 466 -14.90 -19.58 13.12
N PRO A 467 -15.57 -19.26 14.24
CA PRO A 467 -17.04 -19.16 14.43
C PRO A 467 -17.62 -17.77 14.20
N PHE A 468 -16.86 -16.83 13.65
CA PHE A 468 -17.28 -15.44 13.49
C PHE A 468 -18.15 -15.23 12.24
N THR A 469 -18.85 -14.12 12.18
CA THR A 469 -19.34 -13.49 10.95
C THR A 469 -18.32 -12.48 10.45
N ILE A 470 -18.50 -11.91 9.26
CA ILE A 470 -17.70 -10.76 8.79
C ILE A 470 -17.93 -9.60 9.74
N SER A 471 -16.92 -9.30 10.55
CA SER A 471 -16.97 -8.32 11.63
C SER A 471 -15.58 -7.85 12.03
N PRO A 472 -15.45 -6.70 12.72
CA PRO A 472 -14.18 -6.26 13.27
C PRO A 472 -13.57 -7.28 14.22
N SER A 473 -12.24 -7.39 14.19
CA SER A 473 -11.44 -8.11 15.19
C SER A 473 -10.92 -7.10 16.21
N ASP A 474 -10.85 -7.49 17.48
CA ASP A 474 -10.09 -6.69 18.45
C ASP A 474 -8.58 -6.91 18.25
N THR A 475 -7.84 -5.83 18.09
CA THR A 475 -6.40 -5.86 17.90
C THR A 475 -5.65 -5.36 19.13
N LEU A 476 -4.43 -5.79 19.29
CA LEU A 476 -3.50 -5.33 20.31
C LEU A 476 -2.09 -5.31 19.72
N ARG A 477 -1.36 -4.24 19.88
CA ARG A 477 0.07 -4.20 19.54
C ARG A 477 0.83 -5.02 20.56
N VAL A 478 1.23 -6.24 20.16
CA VAL A 478 1.82 -7.23 21.08
C VAL A 478 3.26 -6.90 21.46
N LYS A 479 3.99 -6.25 20.54
CA LYS A 479 5.41 -5.91 20.71
C LYS A 479 5.67 -4.42 20.50
N PRO A 480 5.13 -3.53 21.36
CA PRO A 480 5.34 -2.10 21.22
C PRO A 480 6.82 -1.76 21.14
N PHE A 481 7.21 -1.00 20.12
CA PHE A 481 8.62 -0.66 19.83
C PHE A 481 9.54 -1.87 19.69
N GLY A 482 9.00 -3.02 19.23
CA GLY A 482 9.75 -4.25 19.02
C GLY A 482 10.27 -4.90 20.30
N MET A 483 9.53 -4.80 21.38
CA MET A 483 9.92 -5.26 22.70
C MET A 483 10.32 -6.73 22.72
N ASP A 484 11.57 -7.01 23.13
CA ASP A 484 12.05 -8.29 23.62
C ASP A 484 12.71 -8.10 25.00
N GLY A 485 13.12 -9.14 25.67
CA GLY A 485 13.55 -9.08 27.09
C GLY A 485 14.71 -8.11 27.42
N THR A 486 15.34 -7.44 26.43
CA THR A 486 16.48 -6.52 26.58
C THR A 486 16.20 -5.12 26.07
N SER A 487 14.95 -4.79 25.82
CA SER A 487 14.54 -3.72 24.91
C SER A 487 14.26 -2.35 25.53
N SER A 488 14.36 -2.15 26.87
CA SER A 488 14.02 -0.85 27.45
C SER A 488 14.87 0.32 26.93
N LEU A 489 16.15 0.08 26.57
CA LEU A 489 16.98 1.08 25.91
C LEU A 489 16.54 1.31 24.46
N SER A 490 16.35 0.24 23.69
CA SER A 490 15.90 0.31 22.30
C SER A 490 14.54 1.02 22.18
N ASN A 491 13.58 0.67 23.06
CA ASN A 491 12.30 1.36 23.15
C ASN A 491 12.47 2.87 23.43
N ALA A 492 13.37 3.21 24.37
CA ALA A 492 13.64 4.61 24.71
C ALA A 492 14.27 5.39 23.56
N GLU A 493 15.11 4.76 22.72
CA GLU A 493 15.66 5.39 21.52
C GLU A 493 14.56 5.77 20.54
N VAL A 494 13.68 4.84 20.21
CA VAL A 494 12.54 5.08 19.30
C VAL A 494 11.56 6.12 19.88
N ILE A 495 11.16 5.97 21.15
CA ILE A 495 10.28 6.92 21.83
C ILE A 495 10.88 8.33 21.85
N SER A 496 12.19 8.44 22.11
CA SER A 496 12.88 9.71 22.19
C SER A 496 12.90 10.45 20.84
N ILE A 497 13.13 9.75 19.72
CA ILE A 497 13.13 10.37 18.39
C ILE A 497 11.70 10.78 18.00
N ASN A 498 10.69 9.94 18.26
CA ASN A 498 9.28 10.30 18.09
C ASN A 498 8.94 11.61 18.81
N ASN A 499 9.28 11.69 20.12
CA ASN A 499 9.02 12.87 20.93
C ASN A 499 9.70 14.11 20.36
N THR A 500 10.96 13.98 19.90
CA THR A 500 11.72 15.07 19.30
C THR A 500 11.07 15.56 18.01
N VAL A 501 10.80 14.66 17.05
CA VAL A 501 10.18 15.01 15.75
C VAL A 501 8.79 15.63 15.96
N ARG A 502 7.95 15.00 16.77
CA ARG A 502 6.60 15.51 17.06
C ARG A 502 6.62 16.88 17.76
N SER A 503 7.63 17.15 18.60
CA SER A 503 7.77 18.47 19.26
C SER A 503 8.24 19.56 18.33
N LEU A 504 8.99 19.22 17.28
CA LEU A 504 9.55 20.14 16.29
C LEU A 504 8.58 20.44 15.14
N LEU A 505 7.65 19.52 14.82
CA LEU A 505 6.58 19.75 13.84
C LEU A 505 5.62 20.86 14.30
N ASP A 506 5.00 21.56 13.35
CA ASP A 506 3.88 22.46 13.66
C ASP A 506 2.80 21.73 14.46
N PRO A 507 2.24 22.33 15.53
CA PRO A 507 1.22 21.69 16.36
C PRO A 507 -0.01 21.19 15.61
N ALA A 508 -0.34 21.77 14.45
CA ALA A 508 -1.46 21.38 13.61
C ALA A 508 -1.07 20.44 12.47
N ASP A 509 0.20 20.05 12.36
CA ASP A 509 0.66 19.14 11.32
C ASP A 509 0.07 17.75 11.52
N VAL A 510 -0.65 17.23 10.51
CA VAL A 510 -1.36 15.96 10.59
C VAL A 510 -0.42 14.78 10.84
N ARG A 511 0.84 14.87 10.40
CA ARG A 511 1.86 13.82 10.57
C ARG A 511 2.22 13.59 12.05
N ARG A 512 1.93 14.52 12.94
CA ARG A 512 2.06 14.35 14.40
C ARG A 512 1.13 13.29 14.99
N ASN A 513 0.09 12.90 14.27
CA ASN A 513 -0.85 11.87 14.71
C ASN A 513 -0.34 10.45 14.40
N TYR A 514 0.84 10.36 13.80
CA TYR A 514 1.54 9.10 13.55
C TYR A 514 2.73 8.97 14.48
N PHE A 515 3.10 7.75 14.77
CA PHE A 515 4.32 7.46 15.51
C PHE A 515 5.12 6.38 14.80
N HIS A 516 6.42 6.49 14.94
CA HIS A 516 7.39 5.53 14.50
C HIS A 516 7.42 4.36 15.48
N GLU A 517 7.02 3.18 15.04
CA GLU A 517 7.07 1.96 15.83
C GLU A 517 8.49 1.44 15.98
N GLY A 518 9.30 1.64 14.94
CA GLY A 518 10.71 1.29 14.93
C GLY A 518 11.28 1.09 13.53
N THR A 519 12.57 0.84 13.51
CA THR A 519 13.34 0.50 12.31
C THR A 519 14.25 -0.67 12.59
N THR A 520 14.37 -1.60 11.63
CA THR A 520 15.31 -2.72 11.70
C THR A 520 16.22 -2.74 10.48
N TRP A 521 17.44 -3.18 10.67
CA TRP A 521 18.49 -3.33 9.66
C TRP A 521 19.46 -4.44 10.08
N THR A 522 20.52 -4.69 9.31
CA THR A 522 21.56 -5.67 9.70
C THR A 522 22.88 -4.98 10.06
N ILE A 523 23.69 -5.67 10.80
CA ILE A 523 25.05 -5.20 11.14
C ILE A 523 25.86 -5.12 9.85
N PHE A 524 26.39 -3.95 9.53
CA PHE A 524 27.25 -3.67 8.36
C PHE A 524 26.63 -4.00 7.00
N GLY A 525 25.31 -3.89 6.84
CA GLY A 525 24.65 -4.15 5.56
C GLY A 525 24.81 -5.61 5.07
N ALA A 526 25.08 -6.53 5.99
CA ALA A 526 25.21 -7.93 5.65
C ALA A 526 23.86 -8.53 5.28
N SER A 527 23.86 -9.57 4.46
CA SER A 527 22.64 -10.32 4.16
C SER A 527 21.92 -10.72 5.45
N PRO A 528 20.59 -10.56 5.53
CA PRO A 528 19.85 -10.86 6.74
C PRO A 528 20.02 -12.32 7.18
N THR A 529 20.44 -12.48 8.42
CA THR A 529 20.43 -13.76 9.11
C THR A 529 19.59 -13.55 10.37
N PRO A 530 18.28 -13.87 10.32
CA PRO A 530 17.37 -13.61 11.44
C PRO A 530 17.96 -14.17 12.72
N SER A 531 17.87 -13.50 13.82
CA SER A 531 18.46 -13.86 15.11
C SER A 531 19.97 -13.61 15.31
N SER A 532 20.79 -13.44 14.28
CA SER A 532 22.24 -13.26 14.48
C SER A 532 22.78 -11.87 14.12
N ASN A 533 22.31 -11.25 13.03
CA ASN A 533 22.83 -9.95 12.58
C ASN A 533 21.79 -8.82 12.52
N GLN A 534 20.53 -9.10 12.83
CA GLN A 534 19.49 -8.08 12.91
C GLN A 534 19.69 -7.17 14.12
N VAL A 535 19.57 -5.86 13.91
CA VAL A 535 19.70 -4.81 14.93
C VAL A 535 18.58 -3.78 14.82
N GLY A 536 18.55 -2.83 15.72
CA GLY A 536 17.45 -1.85 15.83
C GLY A 536 16.22 -2.48 16.49
N THR A 537 15.05 -2.21 15.97
CA THR A 537 13.76 -2.74 16.46
C THR A 537 13.55 -4.17 15.92
N LYS A 538 13.97 -5.17 16.67
CA LYS A 538 14.09 -6.56 16.16
C LYS A 538 12.77 -7.26 15.89
N LYS A 539 11.72 -6.98 16.67
CA LYS A 539 10.38 -7.58 16.49
C LYS A 539 9.40 -6.53 15.99
N LEU A 540 9.79 -5.93 14.90
CA LEU A 540 9.00 -4.89 14.26
C LEU A 540 7.79 -5.49 13.58
N SER A 541 6.60 -4.94 13.85
CA SER A 541 5.34 -5.31 13.22
C SER A 541 4.39 -4.12 13.23
N ASN A 542 3.54 -4.02 12.22
CA ASN A 542 2.48 -3.02 12.13
C ASN A 542 1.13 -3.69 12.42
N THR A 543 0.34 -3.12 13.32
CA THR A 543 -0.93 -3.74 13.71
C THR A 543 -1.95 -3.82 12.58
N THR A 544 -1.83 -3.01 11.54
CA THR A 544 -2.72 -3.07 10.38
C THR A 544 -2.22 -3.94 9.23
N MET A 545 -0.95 -4.38 9.27
CA MET A 545 -0.33 -5.18 8.20
C MET A 545 0.13 -6.56 8.67
N GLU A 546 0.55 -6.69 9.92
CA GLU A 546 0.95 -7.94 10.57
C GLU A 546 0.04 -8.29 11.76
N THR A 547 -1.23 -7.89 11.75
CA THR A 547 -2.18 -8.02 12.86
C THR A 547 -2.16 -9.41 13.51
N TYR A 548 -2.18 -10.45 12.71
CA TYR A 548 -2.29 -11.83 13.17
C TYR A 548 -0.94 -12.56 13.28
N THR A 549 0.17 -11.87 12.93
CA THR A 549 1.52 -12.46 12.89
C THR A 549 2.59 -11.64 13.63
N GLN A 550 2.21 -10.83 14.62
CA GLN A 550 3.08 -9.89 15.33
C GLN A 550 4.23 -10.53 16.12
N GLY A 551 4.37 -11.83 16.18
CA GLY A 551 5.44 -12.52 16.89
C GLY A 551 6.77 -12.65 16.14
N GLY A 552 6.76 -12.39 14.84
CA GLY A 552 7.90 -12.50 13.94
C GLY A 552 8.81 -11.27 13.95
N ASN A 553 9.77 -11.28 13.02
CA ASN A 553 10.53 -10.09 12.65
C ASN A 553 10.57 -9.99 11.12
N CYS A 554 10.86 -8.80 10.57
CA CYS A 554 10.88 -8.57 9.14
C CYS A 554 11.72 -9.60 8.39
N PHE A 555 12.93 -9.88 8.87
CA PHE A 555 13.87 -10.77 8.19
C PHE A 555 13.58 -12.27 8.35
N ASN A 556 12.57 -12.66 9.12
CA ASN A 556 12.08 -14.05 9.09
C ASN A 556 11.30 -14.34 7.79
N CYS A 557 10.58 -13.35 7.29
CA CYS A 557 9.82 -13.44 6.06
C CYS A 557 10.59 -12.86 4.86
N HIS A 558 11.27 -11.71 5.07
CA HIS A 558 12.08 -11.00 4.08
C HIS A 558 13.57 -11.36 4.17
N GLY A 559 13.89 -12.51 4.71
CA GLY A 559 15.26 -12.97 4.88
C GLY A 559 15.70 -13.71 3.65
N THR A 560 16.69 -13.20 3.02
CA THR A 560 17.81 -13.91 2.40
C THR A 560 18.65 -12.94 1.57
N ASN A 561 19.62 -13.39 0.93
CA ASN A 561 20.66 -12.74 0.18
C ASN A 561 20.07 -11.88 -0.94
N THR A 562 20.57 -10.65 -1.14
CA THR A 562 20.29 -9.90 -2.35
C THR A 562 18.95 -9.13 -2.33
N VAL A 563 18.48 -8.75 -3.50
CA VAL A 563 17.18 -8.10 -3.70
C VAL A 563 15.97 -8.96 -3.29
N ALA A 564 16.17 -10.24 -2.97
CA ALA A 564 15.12 -11.13 -2.45
C ALA A 564 14.57 -10.73 -1.07
N VAL A 565 15.15 -9.74 -0.39
CA VAL A 565 14.52 -9.08 0.76
C VAL A 565 13.21 -8.37 0.36
N SER A 566 13.12 -7.91 -0.89
CA SER A 566 11.87 -7.42 -1.49
C SER A 566 11.14 -8.59 -2.16
N HIS A 567 9.92 -8.87 -1.75
CA HIS A 567 9.10 -9.94 -2.36
C HIS A 567 8.60 -9.61 -3.78
N ILE A 568 8.89 -8.41 -4.28
CA ILE A 568 8.37 -7.95 -5.57
C ILE A 568 9.45 -7.69 -6.60
N PHE A 569 10.72 -7.52 -6.18
CA PHE A 569 11.76 -7.06 -7.10
C PHE A 569 12.01 -8.04 -8.25
N GLU A 570 12.14 -9.32 -7.94
CA GLU A 570 12.42 -10.35 -8.94
C GLU A 570 11.21 -10.63 -9.82
N ASP A 571 10.00 -10.58 -9.26
CA ASP A 571 8.75 -10.91 -9.93
C ASP A 571 8.21 -9.76 -10.80
N THR A 572 8.69 -8.53 -10.62
CA THR A 572 8.19 -7.38 -11.38
C THR A 572 8.90 -7.27 -12.73
N ASP A 573 8.13 -7.16 -13.81
CA ASP A 573 8.67 -6.97 -15.15
C ASP A 573 9.37 -5.61 -15.32
N PRO A 574 10.39 -5.51 -16.20
CA PRO A 574 10.99 -4.23 -16.55
C PRO A 574 9.94 -3.23 -17.08
N LEU A 575 10.20 -1.93 -16.91
CA LEU A 575 9.33 -0.86 -17.42
C LEU A 575 9.27 -0.84 -18.96
N PHE A 576 10.33 -1.29 -19.64
CA PHE A 576 10.50 -1.26 -21.10
C PHE A 576 11.50 -2.30 -21.57
#